data_3766383193c10a56526b290c49324373
#
_entry.id   3766383193c10a56526b290c49324373
#
_cell.length_a   1.000
_cell.length_b   1.000
_cell.length_c   1.000
_cell.angle_alpha   90.00
_cell.angle_beta   90.00
_cell.angle_gamma   90.00
#
_symmetry.space_group_name_H-M   'P 1'
#
loop_
_entity.id
_entity.type
_entity.pdbx_description
1 polymer ?
#
loop_
_entity_poly.entity_id
_entity_poly.type
_entity_poly.pdbx_seq_one_letter_code
_entity_poly.pdbx_strand_id
1 'polypeptide(L)'
;LSASSSSTGSAPIRWSGGNDLLRLYLKDIGRVDLLTAEDEVLLSRLVQQYERLKSEERHLAEDHPAIERLLCLEELQLREANHLSHWPTRQEWARAAEMPLQELNQAITKGYETWAGLIDSDSRELQRRLREGRKARDRMIQANLRLVVAVAKKYQHRGMELLDLVQEGTLGLERAVEKFDSTRGFRFSTYSYWWIRQGITRAIATQSRTIRLPVHITEKLNRIKRVQQEIASNEGRTASMSDLARELSVSEDTVRQTLARVPRSVSLETKVGRDQETQLGELLEDEHATPEQTLTRDALHDDLEHLLDELTPREATVIRCRFGLEDDTPRTLAQIGEDMNLSRERVRQIETRALLKLRQPQRRSKVRDYIQSLDS
;
A
#
# COMPACT_ATOMS: atom_id res chain seq x y z
N LEU A 1 -51.69 40.87 -18.03
CA LEU A 1 -51.32 40.38 -16.69
C LEU A 1 -50.65 39.04 -16.85
N SER A 2 -49.32 39.07 -16.97
CA SER A 2 -48.44 37.93 -17.18
C SER A 2 -47.88 37.50 -15.83
N ALA A 3 -48.05 36.24 -15.50
CA ALA A 3 -47.36 35.60 -14.39
C ALA A 3 -46.21 34.74 -14.92
N SER A 4 -44.97 35.13 -14.63
CA SER A 4 -43.77 34.43 -14.92
C SER A 4 -43.50 33.36 -13.84
N SER A 5 -43.53 32.11 -14.21
CA SER A 5 -43.11 30.99 -13.39
C SER A 5 -41.57 30.79 -13.56
N SER A 6 -40.81 31.15 -12.56
CA SER A 6 -39.38 30.86 -12.45
C SER A 6 -39.16 29.41 -12.03
N SER A 7 -38.76 28.58 -12.97
CA SER A 7 -38.25 27.24 -12.68
C SER A 7 -36.76 27.34 -12.21
N THR A 8 -36.55 27.14 -10.92
CA THR A 8 -35.21 26.94 -10.34
C THR A 8 -34.72 25.54 -10.72
N GLY A 9 -34.02 25.44 -11.83
CA GLY A 9 -33.27 24.28 -12.18
C GLY A 9 -32.00 24.18 -11.30
N SER A 10 -31.98 23.23 -10.39
CA SER A 10 -30.78 22.88 -9.66
C SER A 10 -29.71 22.32 -10.63
N ALA A 11 -28.66 23.09 -10.85
CA ALA A 11 -27.51 22.63 -11.60
C ALA A 11 -26.84 21.45 -10.87
N PRO A 12 -26.38 20.43 -11.60
CA PRO A 12 -25.66 19.31 -10.99
C PRO A 12 -24.38 19.82 -10.34
N ILE A 13 -24.16 19.45 -9.09
CA ILE A 13 -22.93 19.73 -8.33
C ILE A 13 -21.80 19.02 -9.05
N ARG A 14 -21.04 19.75 -9.85
CA ARG A 14 -19.76 19.28 -10.39
C ARG A 14 -18.78 19.26 -9.22
N TRP A 15 -18.34 18.09 -8.82
CA TRP A 15 -17.22 17.90 -7.89
C TRP A 15 -15.93 18.39 -8.57
N SER A 16 -15.62 19.68 -8.40
CA SER A 16 -14.36 20.30 -8.87
C SER A 16 -13.31 20.36 -7.76
N GLY A 17 -13.45 19.54 -6.71
CA GLY A 17 -12.64 19.64 -5.49
C GLY A 17 -11.14 19.55 -5.71
N GLY A 18 -10.65 18.79 -6.70
CA GLY A 18 -9.22 18.69 -6.98
C GLY A 18 -8.59 19.98 -7.51
N ASN A 19 -9.31 20.76 -8.32
CA ASN A 19 -8.80 22.02 -8.86
C ASN A 19 -8.74 23.14 -7.80
N ASP A 20 -9.62 23.14 -6.82
CA ASP A 20 -9.62 24.14 -5.76
C ASP A 20 -8.52 23.88 -4.73
N LEU A 21 -8.29 22.62 -4.36
CA LEU A 21 -7.16 22.24 -3.50
C LEU A 21 -5.80 22.55 -4.14
N LEU A 22 -5.65 22.27 -5.43
CA LEU A 22 -4.45 22.61 -6.17
C LEU A 22 -4.21 24.13 -6.23
N ARG A 23 -5.27 24.93 -6.45
CA ARG A 23 -5.19 26.38 -6.44
C ARG A 23 -4.79 26.92 -5.08
N LEU A 24 -5.37 26.40 -4.00
CA LEU A 24 -5.03 26.78 -2.64
C LEU A 24 -3.56 26.46 -2.34
N TYR A 25 -3.12 25.25 -2.63
CA TYR A 25 -1.72 24.84 -2.49
C TYR A 25 -0.75 25.75 -3.26
N LEU A 26 -1.04 26.02 -4.56
CA LEU A 26 -0.21 26.90 -5.38
C LEU A 26 -0.15 28.35 -4.85
N LYS A 27 -1.26 28.84 -4.28
CA LYS A 27 -1.33 30.15 -3.64
C LYS A 27 -0.45 30.19 -2.38
N ASP A 28 -0.48 29.16 -1.57
CA ASP A 28 0.28 29.10 -0.31
C ASP A 28 1.79 28.99 -0.54
N ILE A 29 2.23 28.11 -1.46
CA ILE A 29 3.65 28.01 -1.83
C ILE A 29 4.16 29.29 -2.54
N GLY A 30 3.26 30.04 -3.16
CA GLY A 30 3.59 31.31 -3.83
C GLY A 30 3.91 32.47 -2.88
N ARG A 31 3.52 32.36 -1.58
CA ARG A 31 3.78 33.38 -0.57
C ARG A 31 5.22 33.35 -0.05
N VAL A 32 5.93 32.25 -0.27
CA VAL A 32 7.30 32.08 0.20
C VAL A 32 8.28 32.61 -0.83
N ASP A 33 9.15 33.53 -0.40
CA ASP A 33 10.18 34.10 -1.26
C ASP A 33 11.22 33.06 -1.67
N LEU A 34 11.74 33.20 -2.88
CA LEU A 34 12.85 32.40 -3.39
C LEU A 34 14.13 32.71 -2.65
N LEU A 35 15.00 31.70 -2.50
CA LEU A 35 16.31 31.88 -1.87
C LEU A 35 17.33 32.47 -2.87
N THR A 36 18.18 33.34 -2.35
CA THR A 36 19.39 33.77 -3.07
C THR A 36 20.47 32.68 -2.97
N ALA A 37 21.55 32.80 -3.75
CA ALA A 37 22.66 31.84 -3.68
C ALA A 37 23.36 31.88 -2.30
N GLU A 38 23.41 33.04 -1.68
CA GLU A 38 23.99 33.24 -0.34
C GLU A 38 23.12 32.58 0.72
N ASP A 39 21.78 32.72 0.63
CA ASP A 39 20.83 32.06 1.51
C ASP A 39 20.93 30.53 1.39
N GLU A 40 21.06 29.98 0.16
CA GLU A 40 21.25 28.54 -0.05
C GLU A 40 22.48 28.02 0.69
N VAL A 41 23.59 28.75 0.67
CA VAL A 41 24.84 28.39 1.35
C VAL A 41 24.68 28.47 2.87
N LEU A 42 24.09 29.55 3.37
CA LEU A 42 23.90 29.76 4.82
C LEU A 42 22.97 28.69 5.39
N LEU A 43 21.80 28.49 4.80
CA LEU A 43 20.82 27.51 5.25
C LEU A 43 21.38 26.09 5.15
N SER A 44 22.09 25.76 4.08
CA SER A 44 22.71 24.44 3.91
C SER A 44 23.71 24.13 5.03
N ARG A 45 24.52 25.10 5.46
CA ARG A 45 25.46 24.91 6.58
C ARG A 45 24.72 24.61 7.88
N LEU A 46 23.63 25.34 8.17
CA LEU A 46 22.82 25.12 9.35
C LEU A 46 22.14 23.74 9.32
N VAL A 47 21.63 23.32 8.17
CA VAL A 47 21.03 21.99 7.99
C VAL A 47 22.09 20.90 8.19
N GLN A 48 23.27 21.03 7.62
CA GLN A 48 24.34 20.04 7.81
C GLN A 48 24.78 19.92 9.27
N GLN A 49 24.87 21.04 9.99
CA GLN A 49 25.16 21.02 11.43
C GLN A 49 24.05 20.30 12.21
N TYR A 50 22.79 20.57 11.87
CA TYR A 50 21.65 19.92 12.48
C TYR A 50 21.66 18.38 12.23
N GLU A 51 21.90 17.94 10.98
CA GLU A 51 21.96 16.52 10.65
C GLU A 51 23.13 15.79 11.34
N ARG A 52 24.28 16.46 11.48
CA ARG A 52 25.41 15.92 12.26
C ARG A 52 25.03 15.75 13.72
N LEU A 53 24.45 16.76 14.37
CA LEU A 53 24.00 16.68 15.76
C LEU A 53 22.96 15.55 15.93
N LYS A 54 22.00 15.41 15.02
CA LYS A 54 21.01 14.33 15.07
C LYS A 54 21.63 12.95 14.84
N SER A 55 22.67 12.83 14.05
CA SER A 55 23.42 11.58 13.88
C SER A 55 24.21 11.23 15.16
N GLU A 56 24.87 12.21 15.77
CA GLU A 56 25.58 12.05 17.04
C GLU A 56 24.63 11.67 18.17
N GLU A 57 23.45 12.30 18.28
CA GLU A 57 22.42 11.95 19.25
C GLU A 57 22.05 10.46 19.19
N ARG A 58 21.81 9.94 17.97
CA ARG A 58 21.46 8.52 17.78
C ARG A 58 22.58 7.57 18.22
N HIS A 59 23.83 7.91 17.93
CA HIS A 59 24.97 7.11 18.38
C HIS A 59 25.14 7.15 19.88
N LEU A 60 25.00 8.33 20.48
CA LEU A 60 25.13 8.50 21.93
C LEU A 60 23.96 7.87 22.71
N ALA A 61 22.80 7.74 22.08
CA ALA A 61 21.64 7.09 22.69
C ALA A 61 21.87 5.59 22.96
N GLU A 62 22.74 4.92 22.18
CA GLU A 62 23.08 3.50 22.38
C GLU A 62 23.81 3.28 23.72
N ASP A 63 24.63 4.24 24.16
CA ASP A 63 25.45 4.13 25.37
C ASP A 63 24.89 4.90 26.59
N HIS A 64 23.96 5.84 26.36
CA HIS A 64 23.47 6.77 27.40
C HIS A 64 21.93 6.74 27.55
N PRO A 65 21.38 6.08 28.60
CA PRO A 65 19.93 5.95 28.81
C PRO A 65 19.18 7.30 28.91
N ALA A 66 19.84 8.38 29.34
CA ALA A 66 19.21 9.70 29.40
C ALA A 66 18.97 10.29 28.00
N ILE A 67 19.86 10.04 27.06
CA ILE A 67 19.75 10.48 25.66
C ILE A 67 18.76 9.58 24.92
N GLU A 68 18.79 8.27 25.16
CA GLU A 68 17.79 7.33 24.63
C GLU A 68 16.36 7.75 25.02
N ARG A 69 16.16 8.08 26.31
CA ARG A 69 14.87 8.57 26.81
C ARG A 69 14.46 9.89 26.13
N LEU A 70 15.41 10.81 25.92
CA LEU A 70 15.16 12.06 25.19
C LEU A 70 14.72 11.79 23.75
N LEU A 71 15.41 10.90 23.03
CA LEU A 71 15.09 10.52 21.67
C LEU A 71 13.67 9.89 21.57
N CYS A 72 13.33 8.97 22.47
CA CYS A 72 11.99 8.39 22.55
C CYS A 72 10.90 9.46 22.79
N LEU A 73 11.16 10.42 23.66
CA LEU A 73 10.23 11.52 23.93
C LEU A 73 10.07 12.45 22.71
N GLU A 74 11.14 12.75 21.97
CA GLU A 74 11.05 13.53 20.73
C GLU A 74 10.31 12.81 19.61
N GLU A 75 10.52 11.50 19.46
CA GLU A 75 9.75 10.68 18.51
C GLU A 75 8.26 10.64 18.86
N LEU A 76 7.92 10.51 20.14
CA LEU A 76 6.56 10.57 20.62
C LEU A 76 5.93 11.94 20.32
N GLN A 77 6.67 13.03 20.56
CA GLN A 77 6.22 14.39 20.24
C GLN A 77 5.89 14.55 18.74
N LEU A 78 6.72 13.96 17.88
CA LEU A 78 6.49 13.99 16.42
C LEU A 78 5.26 13.18 16.00
N ARG A 79 5.04 12.01 16.61
CA ARG A 79 3.84 11.20 16.39
C ARG A 79 2.58 11.96 16.79
N GLU A 80 2.59 12.58 17.97
CA GLU A 80 1.46 13.39 18.44
C GLU A 80 1.21 14.62 17.56
N ALA A 81 2.26 15.29 17.07
CA ALA A 81 2.12 16.39 16.13
C ALA A 81 1.38 15.97 14.84
N ASN A 82 1.64 14.77 14.34
CA ASN A 82 0.95 14.21 13.18
C ASN A 82 -0.52 13.88 13.47
N HIS A 83 -0.83 13.42 14.70
CA HIS A 83 -2.20 13.13 15.13
C HIS A 83 -3.03 14.38 15.33
N LEU A 84 -2.47 15.38 16.00
CA LEU A 84 -3.16 16.62 16.37
C LEU A 84 -3.24 17.65 15.23
N SER A 85 -2.48 17.46 14.14
CA SER A 85 -2.31 18.45 13.05
C SER A 85 -1.71 19.80 13.52
N HIS A 86 -1.18 19.85 14.72
CA HIS A 86 -0.42 20.97 15.28
C HIS A 86 0.67 20.47 16.22
N TRP A 87 1.65 21.32 16.51
CA TRP A 87 2.72 20.96 17.43
C TRP A 87 2.18 20.84 18.86
N PRO A 88 2.34 19.68 19.55
CA PRO A 88 1.72 19.43 20.84
C PRO A 88 2.28 20.38 21.93
N THR A 89 1.40 20.87 22.78
CA THR A 89 1.76 21.60 23.99
C THR A 89 2.48 20.69 24.97
N ARG A 90 3.19 21.26 25.95
CA ARG A 90 3.86 20.46 26.97
C ARG A 90 2.91 19.56 27.77
N GLN A 91 1.65 19.97 27.94
CA GLN A 91 0.64 19.18 28.64
C GLN A 91 0.15 18.01 27.79
N GLU A 92 -0.09 18.22 26.51
CA GLU A 92 -0.46 17.17 25.56
C GLU A 92 0.67 16.15 25.41
N TRP A 93 1.91 16.63 25.30
CA TRP A 93 3.08 15.75 25.25
C TRP A 93 3.24 14.91 26.53
N ALA A 94 3.04 15.50 27.73
CA ALA A 94 3.10 14.78 28.98
C ALA A 94 2.02 13.71 29.09
N ARG A 95 0.79 13.97 28.58
CA ARG A 95 -0.30 12.98 28.50
C ARG A 95 0.06 11.83 27.56
N ALA A 96 0.59 12.14 26.37
CA ALA A 96 1.02 11.14 25.42
C ALA A 96 2.17 10.27 25.95
N ALA A 97 3.04 10.86 26.77
CA ALA A 97 4.15 10.15 27.41
C ALA A 97 3.73 9.40 28.68
N GLU A 98 2.45 9.47 29.09
CA GLU A 98 1.89 8.86 30.30
C GLU A 98 2.66 9.23 31.58
N MET A 99 3.17 10.48 31.65
CA MET A 99 3.97 10.95 32.78
C MET A 99 3.59 12.35 33.25
N PRO A 100 3.85 12.70 34.52
CA PRO A 100 3.64 14.05 35.05
C PRO A 100 4.48 15.09 34.28
N LEU A 101 3.92 16.29 34.08
CA LEU A 101 4.62 17.41 33.41
C LEU A 101 6.01 17.73 34.02
N GLN A 102 6.14 17.60 35.33
CA GLN A 102 7.41 17.84 36.03
C GLN A 102 8.45 16.78 35.63
N GLU A 103 8.06 15.53 35.60
CA GLU A 103 8.96 14.43 35.21
C GLU A 103 9.37 14.54 33.73
N LEU A 104 8.44 14.89 32.83
CA LEU A 104 8.74 15.15 31.42
C LEU A 104 9.80 16.24 31.27
N ASN A 105 9.63 17.39 31.97
CA ASN A 105 10.58 18.49 31.91
C ASN A 105 11.94 18.09 32.46
N GLN A 106 11.99 17.33 33.55
CA GLN A 106 13.26 16.84 34.13
C GLN A 106 13.96 15.86 33.18
N ALA A 107 13.22 14.94 32.57
CA ALA A 107 13.78 13.97 31.62
C ALA A 107 14.38 14.67 30.38
N ILE A 108 13.69 15.66 29.85
CA ILE A 108 14.17 16.46 28.71
C ILE A 108 15.42 17.28 29.12
N THR A 109 15.37 17.96 30.25
CA THR A 109 16.52 18.78 30.73
C THR A 109 17.75 17.91 30.95
N LYS A 110 17.57 16.78 31.66
CA LYS A 110 18.65 15.82 31.91
C LYS A 110 19.23 15.23 30.65
N GLY A 111 18.37 14.89 29.66
CA GLY A 111 18.83 14.39 28.37
C GLY A 111 19.69 15.39 27.62
N TYR A 112 19.25 16.67 27.53
CA TYR A 112 20.03 17.72 26.89
C TYR A 112 21.31 18.09 27.67
N GLU A 113 21.30 18.08 28.99
CA GLU A 113 22.51 18.32 29.82
C GLU A 113 23.53 17.20 29.61
N THR A 114 23.10 15.94 29.63
CA THR A 114 23.98 14.79 29.37
C THR A 114 24.58 14.87 27.98
N TRP A 115 23.75 15.12 26.95
CA TRP A 115 24.21 15.26 25.58
C TRP A 115 25.20 16.42 25.41
N ALA A 116 24.86 17.60 25.93
CA ALA A 116 25.71 18.80 25.89
C ALA A 116 27.07 18.57 26.58
N GLY A 117 27.08 17.86 27.70
CA GLY A 117 28.30 17.50 28.41
C GLY A 117 29.24 16.59 27.64
N LEU A 118 28.67 15.69 26.81
CA LEU A 118 29.47 14.77 25.97
C LEU A 118 30.12 15.46 24.75
N ILE A 119 29.51 16.54 24.26
CA ILE A 119 30.02 17.33 23.12
C ILE A 119 30.73 18.63 23.53
N ASP A 120 31.07 18.77 24.80
CA ASP A 120 31.71 20.00 25.36
C ASP A 120 30.98 21.31 24.98
N SER A 121 29.64 21.30 25.03
CA SER A 121 28.77 22.42 24.65
C SER A 121 27.83 22.80 25.80
N ASP A 122 27.30 24.03 25.77
CA ASP A 122 26.23 24.41 26.68
C ASP A 122 24.87 23.87 26.21
N SER A 123 24.05 23.36 27.12
CA SER A 123 22.72 22.79 26.81
C SER A 123 21.81 23.80 26.12
N ARG A 124 21.87 25.09 26.45
CA ARG A 124 21.08 26.15 25.81
C ARG A 124 21.57 26.40 24.38
N GLU A 125 22.89 26.39 24.17
CA GLU A 125 23.50 26.57 22.85
C GLU A 125 23.15 25.38 21.93
N LEU A 126 23.23 24.16 22.44
CA LEU A 126 22.82 22.95 21.72
C LEU A 126 21.34 23.03 21.26
N GLN A 127 20.43 23.37 22.18
CA GLN A 127 19.02 23.55 21.86
C GLN A 127 18.78 24.69 20.86
N ARG A 128 19.57 25.76 20.90
CA ARG A 128 19.52 26.86 19.93
C ARG A 128 19.91 26.37 18.55
N ARG A 129 21.05 25.68 18.41
CA ARG A 129 21.52 25.11 17.12
C ARG A 129 20.53 24.15 16.53
N LEU A 130 19.91 23.27 17.32
CA LEU A 130 18.88 22.35 16.85
C LEU A 130 17.64 23.10 16.34
N ARG A 131 17.19 24.15 17.03
CA ARG A 131 16.06 24.97 16.60
C ARG A 131 16.35 25.76 15.32
N GLU A 132 17.53 26.35 15.21
CA GLU A 132 17.97 27.09 14.03
C GLU A 132 18.11 26.16 12.82
N GLY A 133 18.71 24.98 13.01
CA GLY A 133 18.85 23.98 11.96
C GLY A 133 17.51 23.46 11.44
N ARG A 134 16.55 23.16 12.34
CA ARG A 134 15.19 22.78 11.95
C ARG A 134 14.49 23.89 11.15
N LYS A 135 14.56 25.14 11.63
CA LYS A 135 13.99 26.28 10.90
C LYS A 135 14.64 26.48 9.53
N ALA A 136 15.95 26.27 9.44
CA ALA A 136 16.69 26.37 8.18
C ALA A 136 16.24 25.27 7.19
N ARG A 137 16.08 24.03 7.67
CA ARG A 137 15.55 22.91 6.89
C ARG A 137 14.16 23.22 6.34
N ASP A 138 13.24 23.63 7.21
CA ASP A 138 11.87 23.95 6.83
C ASP A 138 11.83 25.10 5.82
N ARG A 139 12.62 26.16 6.03
CA ARG A 139 12.72 27.30 5.11
C ARG A 139 13.26 26.87 3.74
N MET A 140 14.26 26.00 3.72
CA MET A 140 14.87 25.49 2.49
C MET A 140 13.89 24.62 1.70
N ILE A 141 13.08 23.79 2.37
CA ILE A 141 12.01 23.01 1.75
C ILE A 141 10.95 23.94 1.19
N GLN A 142 10.37 24.84 2.01
CA GLN A 142 9.26 25.71 1.63
C GLN A 142 9.60 26.58 0.41
N ALA A 143 10.80 27.18 0.38
CA ALA A 143 11.22 28.05 -0.71
C ALA A 143 11.39 27.29 -2.05
N ASN A 144 11.59 25.96 -2.00
CA ASN A 144 11.82 25.12 -3.20
C ASN A 144 10.60 24.26 -3.60
N LEU A 145 9.44 24.38 -2.94
CA LEU A 145 8.23 23.63 -3.32
C LEU A 145 7.77 23.97 -4.76
N ARG A 146 7.99 25.20 -5.22
CA ARG A 146 7.68 25.61 -6.60
C ARG A 146 8.48 24.80 -7.63
N LEU A 147 9.72 24.42 -7.32
CA LEU A 147 10.55 23.55 -8.18
C LEU A 147 9.94 22.14 -8.24
N VAL A 148 9.46 21.59 -7.12
CA VAL A 148 8.78 20.29 -7.10
C VAL A 148 7.59 20.29 -8.05
N VAL A 149 6.73 21.30 -7.97
CA VAL A 149 5.56 21.44 -8.87
C VAL A 149 6.00 21.51 -10.34
N ALA A 150 7.05 22.26 -10.67
CA ALA A 150 7.55 22.37 -12.03
C ALA A 150 8.05 21.04 -12.59
N VAL A 151 8.67 20.21 -11.74
CA VAL A 151 9.11 18.85 -12.11
C VAL A 151 7.91 17.91 -12.21
N ALA A 152 7.01 17.88 -11.22
CA ALA A 152 5.85 17.00 -11.16
C ALA A 152 4.90 17.17 -12.36
N LYS A 153 4.70 18.38 -12.84
CA LYS A 153 3.90 18.68 -14.05
C LYS A 153 4.31 17.85 -15.28
N LYS A 154 5.59 17.51 -15.42
CA LYS A 154 6.10 16.70 -16.54
C LYS A 154 5.71 15.23 -16.47
N TYR A 155 5.20 14.79 -15.32
CA TYR A 155 4.83 13.40 -15.02
C TYR A 155 3.31 13.19 -14.89
N GLN A 156 2.49 14.21 -15.18
CA GLN A 156 1.02 14.08 -15.22
C GLN A 156 0.58 13.02 -16.23
N HIS A 157 -0.62 12.51 -16.04
CA HIS A 157 -1.27 11.47 -16.88
C HIS A 157 -0.53 10.13 -16.93
N ARG A 158 0.24 9.82 -15.85
CA ARG A 158 0.93 8.54 -15.70
C ARG A 158 0.31 7.63 -14.63
N GLY A 159 -0.98 7.83 -14.30
CA GLY A 159 -1.71 7.01 -13.34
C GLY A 159 -1.66 7.52 -11.89
N MET A 160 -1.18 8.75 -11.67
CA MET A 160 -1.22 9.44 -10.37
C MET A 160 -1.71 10.88 -10.57
N GLU A 161 -2.40 11.42 -9.57
CA GLU A 161 -2.80 12.82 -9.55
C GLU A 161 -1.61 13.75 -9.33
N LEU A 162 -1.76 15.03 -9.76
CA LEU A 162 -0.66 15.99 -9.66
C LEU A 162 -0.26 16.26 -8.21
N LEU A 163 -1.22 16.33 -7.29
CA LEU A 163 -0.92 16.57 -5.87
C LEU A 163 -0.14 15.42 -5.25
N ASP A 164 -0.46 14.18 -5.60
CA ASP A 164 0.28 12.99 -5.13
C ASP A 164 1.71 13.00 -5.68
N LEU A 165 1.87 13.34 -6.97
CA LEU A 165 3.21 13.49 -7.56
C LEU A 165 4.03 14.59 -6.88
N VAL A 166 3.38 15.68 -6.47
CA VAL A 166 4.01 16.77 -5.72
C VAL A 166 4.43 16.30 -4.34
N GLN A 167 3.58 15.55 -3.61
CA GLN A 167 3.92 15.02 -2.29
C GLN A 167 5.12 14.07 -2.35
N GLU A 168 5.10 13.12 -3.27
CA GLU A 168 6.24 12.21 -3.47
C GLU A 168 7.53 12.93 -3.92
N GLY A 169 7.37 13.98 -4.74
CA GLY A 169 8.47 14.86 -5.12
C GLY A 169 9.00 15.66 -3.93
N THR A 170 8.15 16.07 -2.98
CA THR A 170 8.54 16.77 -1.76
C THR A 170 9.36 15.87 -0.84
N LEU A 171 9.01 14.58 -0.69
CA LEU A 171 9.85 13.61 0.02
C LEU A 171 11.24 13.47 -0.64
N GLY A 172 11.30 13.56 -1.95
CA GLY A 172 12.58 13.65 -2.68
C GLY A 172 13.34 14.94 -2.37
N LEU A 173 12.65 16.08 -2.31
CA LEU A 173 13.23 17.38 -1.97
C LEU A 173 13.79 17.38 -0.53
N GLU A 174 13.09 16.80 0.45
CA GLU A 174 13.57 16.68 1.83
C GLU A 174 14.91 15.95 1.89
N ARG A 175 15.03 14.82 1.22
CA ARG A 175 16.31 14.08 1.12
C ARG A 175 17.41 14.89 0.45
N ALA A 176 17.04 15.72 -0.54
CA ALA A 176 18.00 16.61 -1.18
C ALA A 176 18.49 17.68 -0.21
N VAL A 177 17.62 18.27 0.62
CA VAL A 177 17.98 19.29 1.64
C VAL A 177 18.93 18.70 2.66
N GLU A 178 18.65 17.51 3.18
CA GLU A 178 19.49 16.82 4.16
C GLU A 178 20.90 16.49 3.65
N LYS A 179 21.01 16.15 2.36
CA LYS A 179 22.28 15.67 1.76
C LYS A 179 23.01 16.72 0.93
N PHE A 180 22.46 17.93 0.80
CA PHE A 180 23.08 18.97 -0.01
C PHE A 180 24.33 19.54 0.66
N ASP A 181 25.40 19.60 -0.12
CA ASP A 181 26.70 20.17 0.26
C ASP A 181 26.99 21.40 -0.62
N SER A 182 26.84 22.59 -0.01
CA SER A 182 27.09 23.86 -0.69
C SER A 182 28.57 24.11 -1.00
N THR A 183 29.51 23.36 -0.37
CA THR A 183 30.95 23.53 -0.61
C THR A 183 31.38 23.08 -2.01
N ARG A 184 30.55 22.27 -2.67
CA ARG A 184 30.80 21.76 -4.02
C ARG A 184 30.54 22.77 -5.13
N GLY A 185 30.06 23.96 -4.83
CA GLY A 185 29.86 25.04 -5.79
C GLY A 185 28.66 24.90 -6.73
N PHE A 186 27.82 23.88 -6.58
CA PHE A 186 26.61 23.71 -7.37
C PHE A 186 25.40 24.40 -6.73
N ARG A 187 24.48 24.90 -7.59
CA ARG A 187 23.19 25.40 -7.11
C ARG A 187 22.33 24.27 -6.57
N PHE A 188 21.57 24.57 -5.51
CA PHE A 188 20.67 23.60 -4.88
C PHE A 188 19.66 23.00 -5.87
N SER A 189 19.09 23.83 -6.75
CA SER A 189 18.12 23.38 -7.75
C SER A 189 18.65 22.29 -8.70
N THR A 190 19.94 22.33 -9.05
CA THR A 190 20.59 21.32 -9.91
C THR A 190 20.69 19.97 -9.19
N TYR A 191 21.02 20.00 -7.92
CA TYR A 191 21.13 18.79 -7.10
C TYR A 191 19.77 18.20 -6.75
N SER A 192 18.83 19.02 -6.28
CA SER A 192 17.50 18.60 -5.84
C SER A 192 16.65 18.06 -6.98
N TYR A 193 16.84 18.51 -8.23
CA TYR A 193 16.12 17.99 -9.39
C TYR A 193 16.20 16.46 -9.51
N TRP A 194 17.37 15.88 -9.27
CA TRP A 194 17.57 14.43 -9.36
C TRP A 194 16.83 13.66 -8.27
N TRP A 195 16.82 14.17 -7.05
CA TRP A 195 16.10 13.57 -5.94
C TRP A 195 14.58 13.67 -6.08
N ILE A 196 14.08 14.84 -6.49
CA ILE A 196 12.67 15.06 -6.81
C ILE A 196 12.22 14.09 -7.90
N ARG A 197 12.98 14.04 -9.00
CA ARG A 197 12.70 13.13 -10.12
C ARG A 197 12.71 11.66 -9.67
N GLN A 198 13.65 11.27 -8.84
CA GLN A 198 13.74 9.90 -8.32
C GLN A 198 12.54 9.57 -7.44
N GLY A 199 12.12 10.46 -6.53
CA GLY A 199 10.92 10.30 -5.71
C GLY A 199 9.69 10.07 -6.60
N ILE A 200 9.42 10.97 -7.54
CA ILE A 200 8.28 10.89 -8.45
C ILE A 200 8.31 9.61 -9.30
N THR A 201 9.44 9.26 -9.90
CA THR A 201 9.51 8.07 -10.77
C THR A 201 9.36 6.77 -9.98
N ARG A 202 9.87 6.72 -8.76
CA ARG A 202 9.69 5.59 -7.85
C ARG A 202 8.23 5.44 -7.42
N ALA A 203 7.57 6.54 -7.06
CA ALA A 203 6.16 6.55 -6.70
C ALA A 203 5.28 6.06 -7.87
N ILE A 204 5.50 6.56 -9.08
CA ILE A 204 4.80 6.08 -10.27
C ILE A 204 5.01 4.57 -10.46
N ALA A 205 6.21 4.05 -10.26
CA ALA A 205 6.48 2.63 -10.43
C ALA A 205 5.75 1.75 -9.40
N THR A 206 5.48 2.27 -8.20
CA THR A 206 4.93 1.50 -7.08
C THR A 206 3.45 1.73 -6.81
N GLN A 207 2.90 2.90 -7.16
CA GLN A 207 1.56 3.34 -6.72
C GLN A 207 0.60 3.67 -7.88
N SER A 208 1.10 3.84 -9.13
CA SER A 208 0.25 4.25 -10.26
C SER A 208 -0.77 3.21 -10.74
N ARG A 209 -0.72 2.00 -10.20
CA ARG A 209 -1.58 0.88 -10.62
C ARG A 209 -2.45 0.37 -9.49
N THR A 210 -3.71 0.06 -9.79
CA THR A 210 -4.64 -0.59 -8.84
C THR A 210 -4.05 -1.91 -8.32
N ILE A 211 -3.48 -2.73 -9.20
CA ILE A 211 -2.73 -3.94 -8.82
C ILE A 211 -1.25 -3.63 -8.92
N ARG A 212 -0.56 -3.55 -7.78
CA ARG A 212 0.85 -3.25 -7.68
C ARG A 212 1.71 -4.26 -8.44
N LEU A 213 2.66 -3.75 -9.23
CA LEU A 213 3.69 -4.56 -9.90
C LEU A 213 5.06 -4.37 -9.25
N PRO A 214 5.93 -5.41 -9.27
CA PRO A 214 7.33 -5.26 -8.91
C PRO A 214 8.04 -4.23 -9.81
N VAL A 215 8.98 -3.46 -9.23
CA VAL A 215 9.67 -2.37 -9.94
C VAL A 215 10.37 -2.85 -11.21
N HIS A 216 11.03 -4.02 -11.16
CA HIS A 216 11.71 -4.59 -12.33
C HIS A 216 10.79 -4.93 -13.52
N ILE A 217 9.52 -5.27 -13.25
CA ILE A 217 8.51 -5.48 -14.31
C ILE A 217 8.10 -4.14 -14.89
N THR A 218 7.89 -3.12 -14.05
CA THR A 218 7.58 -1.75 -14.49
C THR A 218 8.71 -1.18 -15.35
N GLU A 219 9.96 -1.42 -14.99
CA GLU A 219 11.12 -1.02 -15.80
C GLU A 219 11.15 -1.69 -17.17
N LYS A 220 10.90 -3.02 -17.22
CA LYS A 220 10.79 -3.75 -18.49
C LYS A 220 9.67 -3.18 -19.37
N LEU A 221 8.49 -2.91 -18.78
CA LEU A 221 7.37 -2.29 -19.50
C LEU A 221 7.71 -0.90 -20.04
N ASN A 222 8.42 -0.08 -19.24
CA ASN A 222 8.84 1.24 -19.68
C ASN A 222 9.86 1.17 -20.82
N ARG A 223 10.75 0.17 -20.83
CA ARG A 223 11.66 -0.08 -21.96
C ARG A 223 10.89 -0.49 -23.21
N ILE A 224 9.94 -1.44 -23.07
CA ILE A 224 9.07 -1.85 -24.20
C ILE A 224 8.33 -0.65 -24.77
N LYS A 225 7.68 0.17 -23.92
CA LYS A 225 6.97 1.37 -24.39
C LYS A 225 7.88 2.38 -25.10
N ARG A 226 9.11 2.55 -24.61
CA ARG A 226 10.09 3.44 -25.25
C ARG A 226 10.42 2.95 -26.66
N VAL A 227 10.76 1.68 -26.82
CA VAL A 227 11.07 1.09 -28.13
C VAL A 227 9.86 1.18 -29.08
N GLN A 228 8.64 0.94 -28.57
CA GLN A 228 7.43 1.12 -29.36
C GLN A 228 7.28 2.55 -29.88
N GLN A 229 7.55 3.56 -29.02
CA GLN A 229 7.49 4.96 -29.41
C GLN A 229 8.59 5.35 -30.41
N GLU A 230 9.81 4.82 -30.24
CA GLU A 230 10.94 5.04 -31.16
C GLU A 230 10.64 4.48 -32.55
N ILE A 231 10.13 3.25 -32.64
CA ILE A 231 9.74 2.63 -33.91
C ILE A 231 8.56 3.40 -34.56
N ALA A 232 7.56 3.76 -33.77
CA ALA A 232 6.41 4.51 -34.28
C ALA A 232 6.82 5.90 -34.81
N SER A 233 7.79 6.56 -34.14
CA SER A 233 8.30 7.89 -34.56
C SER A 233 9.19 7.80 -35.80
N ASN A 234 10.04 6.77 -35.90
CA ASN A 234 11.03 6.64 -36.98
C ASN A 234 10.45 6.01 -38.25
N GLU A 235 9.57 5.00 -38.08
CA GLU A 235 9.07 4.18 -39.19
C GLU A 235 7.58 4.41 -39.50
N GLY A 236 6.86 5.18 -38.65
CA GLY A 236 5.44 5.49 -38.85
C GLY A 236 4.51 4.28 -38.69
N ARG A 237 4.99 3.15 -38.18
CA ARG A 237 4.24 1.91 -37.97
C ARG A 237 4.25 1.44 -36.52
N THR A 238 3.31 0.57 -36.19
CA THR A 238 3.31 -0.10 -34.88
C THR A 238 4.41 -1.16 -34.82
N ALA A 239 5.13 -1.22 -33.69
CA ALA A 239 6.18 -2.22 -33.44
C ALA A 239 5.58 -3.64 -33.36
N SER A 240 6.15 -4.60 -34.10
CA SER A 240 5.83 -6.00 -33.97
C SER A 240 6.53 -6.66 -32.77
N MET A 241 6.14 -7.87 -32.38
CA MET A 241 6.81 -8.60 -31.30
C MET A 241 8.27 -8.93 -31.64
N SER A 242 8.56 -9.22 -32.89
CA SER A 242 9.91 -9.45 -33.40
C SER A 242 10.80 -8.19 -33.36
N ASP A 243 10.23 -7.03 -33.67
CA ASP A 243 10.97 -5.76 -33.57
C ASP A 243 11.35 -5.47 -32.10
N LEU A 244 10.38 -5.64 -31.17
CA LEU A 244 10.62 -5.46 -29.75
C LEU A 244 11.66 -6.44 -29.20
N ALA A 245 11.60 -7.70 -29.61
CA ALA A 245 12.54 -8.73 -29.20
C ALA A 245 13.96 -8.40 -29.67
N ARG A 246 14.10 -7.95 -30.92
CA ARG A 246 15.38 -7.55 -31.52
C ARG A 246 16.00 -6.35 -30.81
N GLU A 247 15.22 -5.25 -30.64
CA GLU A 247 15.70 -4.02 -30.02
C GLU A 247 16.03 -4.20 -28.53
N LEU A 248 15.27 -5.02 -27.82
CA LEU A 248 15.49 -5.30 -26.39
C LEU A 248 16.50 -6.43 -26.15
N SER A 249 16.98 -7.12 -27.21
CA SER A 249 17.89 -8.27 -27.14
C SER A 249 17.34 -9.39 -26.24
N VAL A 250 16.03 -9.69 -26.34
CA VAL A 250 15.33 -10.74 -25.60
C VAL A 250 14.51 -11.60 -26.55
N SER A 251 14.09 -12.80 -26.10
CA SER A 251 13.22 -13.65 -26.93
C SER A 251 11.80 -13.07 -27.03
N GLU A 252 11.11 -13.32 -28.14
CA GLU A 252 9.72 -12.92 -28.34
C GLU A 252 8.80 -13.46 -27.24
N ASP A 253 9.04 -14.69 -26.77
CA ASP A 253 8.28 -15.30 -25.67
C ASP A 253 8.44 -14.52 -24.35
N THR A 254 9.63 -14.00 -24.07
CA THR A 254 9.86 -13.16 -22.89
C THR A 254 9.06 -11.86 -22.96
N VAL A 255 9.00 -11.23 -24.14
CA VAL A 255 8.19 -10.02 -24.36
C VAL A 255 6.71 -10.35 -24.18
N ARG A 256 6.22 -11.41 -24.79
CA ARG A 256 4.83 -11.87 -24.70
C ARG A 256 4.43 -12.19 -23.24
N GLN A 257 5.24 -12.96 -22.54
CA GLN A 257 5.01 -13.28 -21.12
C GLN A 257 5.02 -12.02 -20.24
N THR A 258 5.92 -11.07 -20.51
CA THR A 258 5.97 -9.81 -19.75
C THR A 258 4.70 -8.99 -19.94
N LEU A 259 4.17 -8.92 -21.16
CA LEU A 259 2.92 -8.21 -21.47
C LEU A 259 1.69 -8.94 -20.91
N ALA A 260 1.66 -10.29 -20.97
CA ALA A 260 0.57 -11.09 -20.45
C ALA A 260 0.43 -11.03 -18.92
N ARG A 261 1.55 -10.88 -18.21
CA ARG A 261 1.57 -10.76 -16.73
C ARG A 261 1.08 -9.40 -16.20
N VAL A 262 0.78 -8.46 -17.09
CA VAL A 262 0.33 -7.11 -16.69
C VAL A 262 -1.18 -7.04 -16.74
N PRO A 263 -1.87 -7.14 -15.59
CA PRO A 263 -3.32 -7.03 -15.56
C PRO A 263 -3.73 -5.62 -15.99
N ARG A 264 -4.75 -5.53 -16.82
CA ARG A 264 -5.45 -4.29 -17.14
C ARG A 264 -6.74 -4.28 -16.34
N SER A 265 -6.82 -3.47 -15.32
CA SER A 265 -8.09 -3.24 -14.63
C SER A 265 -9.02 -2.39 -15.50
N VAL A 266 -10.28 -2.79 -15.56
CA VAL A 266 -11.37 -2.06 -16.22
C VAL A 266 -12.38 -1.73 -15.13
N SER A 267 -13.00 -0.55 -15.20
CA SER A 267 -14.03 -0.17 -14.24
C SER A 267 -15.29 -1.01 -14.44
N LEU A 268 -15.90 -1.44 -13.35
CA LEU A 268 -17.21 -2.12 -13.37
C LEU A 268 -18.34 -1.21 -13.87
N GLU A 269 -18.17 0.10 -13.74
CA GLU A 269 -19.10 1.12 -14.23
C GLU A 269 -18.96 1.39 -15.74
N THR A 270 -18.01 0.70 -16.43
CA THR A 270 -17.84 0.83 -17.87
C THR A 270 -19.11 0.36 -18.57
N LYS A 271 -19.70 1.23 -19.36
CA LYS A 271 -20.90 0.94 -20.13
C LYS A 271 -20.57 0.02 -21.31
N VAL A 272 -21.34 -1.05 -21.45
CA VAL A 272 -21.16 -2.09 -22.46
C VAL A 272 -22.41 -2.16 -23.35
N GLY A 273 -22.23 -2.57 -24.60
CA GLY A 273 -23.32 -2.67 -25.56
C GLY A 273 -23.46 -1.47 -26.50
N ARG A 274 -24.32 -1.59 -27.52
CA ARG A 274 -24.54 -0.51 -28.48
C ARG A 274 -25.31 0.66 -27.87
N ASP A 275 -26.20 0.36 -26.93
CA ASP A 275 -27.08 1.34 -26.29
C ASP A 275 -26.42 2.05 -25.09
N GLN A 276 -25.26 1.57 -24.64
CA GLN A 276 -24.49 2.10 -23.50
C GLN A 276 -25.32 2.30 -22.21
N GLU A 277 -26.33 1.46 -21.99
CA GLU A 277 -27.19 1.52 -20.80
C GLU A 277 -26.70 0.55 -19.71
N THR A 278 -26.23 -0.64 -20.09
CA THR A 278 -25.79 -1.70 -19.17
C THR A 278 -24.36 -1.48 -18.72
N GLN A 279 -24.10 -1.60 -17.42
CA GLN A 279 -22.74 -1.54 -16.86
C GLN A 279 -22.10 -2.94 -16.86
N LEU A 280 -20.77 -2.99 -16.98
CA LEU A 280 -20.02 -4.25 -16.98
C LEU A 280 -20.27 -5.04 -15.67
N GLY A 281 -20.43 -4.36 -14.55
CA GLY A 281 -20.73 -4.97 -13.25
C GLY A 281 -22.05 -5.72 -13.20
N GLU A 282 -23.07 -5.30 -13.98
CA GLU A 282 -24.39 -5.95 -14.04
C GLU A 282 -24.36 -7.26 -14.85
N LEU A 283 -23.32 -7.45 -15.67
CA LEU A 283 -23.15 -8.66 -16.50
C LEU A 283 -22.30 -9.72 -15.80
N LEU A 284 -21.68 -9.41 -14.66
CA LEU A 284 -20.88 -10.37 -13.92
C LEU A 284 -21.78 -11.28 -13.10
N GLU A 285 -21.58 -12.57 -13.28
CA GLU A 285 -22.26 -13.61 -12.50
C GLU A 285 -21.68 -13.64 -11.07
N ASP A 286 -22.56 -13.77 -10.09
CA ASP A 286 -22.16 -14.00 -8.69
C ASP A 286 -21.82 -15.48 -8.51
N GLU A 287 -20.55 -15.76 -8.16
CA GLU A 287 -20.06 -17.13 -7.92
C GLU A 287 -20.51 -17.71 -6.56
N HIS A 288 -21.19 -16.93 -5.73
CA HIS A 288 -21.69 -17.42 -4.46
C HIS A 288 -22.85 -18.40 -4.67
N ALA A 289 -22.90 -19.42 -3.82
CA ALA A 289 -23.99 -20.39 -3.84
C ALA A 289 -25.33 -19.69 -3.64
N THR A 290 -26.31 -20.01 -4.49
CA THR A 290 -27.68 -19.50 -4.33
C THR A 290 -28.31 -20.05 -3.03
N PRO A 291 -29.31 -19.36 -2.46
CA PRO A 291 -30.02 -19.87 -1.27
C PRO A 291 -30.57 -21.29 -1.50
N GLU A 292 -31.01 -21.61 -2.72
CA GLU A 292 -31.50 -22.95 -3.11
C GLU A 292 -30.38 -24.00 -3.08
N GLN A 293 -29.19 -23.65 -3.60
CA GLN A 293 -28.03 -24.54 -3.54
C GLN A 293 -27.56 -24.76 -2.10
N THR A 294 -27.59 -23.72 -1.28
CA THR A 294 -27.25 -23.83 0.14
C THR A 294 -28.23 -24.76 0.86
N LEU A 295 -29.54 -24.55 0.67
CA LEU A 295 -30.58 -25.41 1.25
C LEU A 295 -30.43 -26.87 0.77
N THR A 296 -30.16 -27.08 -0.51
CA THR A 296 -29.95 -28.42 -1.08
C THR A 296 -28.73 -29.10 -0.47
N ARG A 297 -27.65 -28.34 -0.23
CA ARG A 297 -26.43 -28.83 0.42
C ARG A 297 -26.68 -29.21 1.89
N ASP A 298 -27.42 -28.36 2.60
CA ASP A 298 -27.76 -28.60 4.01
C ASP A 298 -28.66 -29.84 4.12
N ALA A 299 -29.68 -29.95 3.27
CA ALA A 299 -30.55 -31.14 3.25
C ALA A 299 -29.79 -32.42 2.86
N LEU A 300 -28.84 -32.36 1.93
CA LEU A 300 -27.96 -33.47 1.62
C LEU A 300 -27.09 -33.88 2.82
N HIS A 301 -26.57 -32.89 3.54
CA HIS A 301 -25.77 -33.15 4.74
C HIS A 301 -26.60 -33.89 5.81
N ASP A 302 -27.82 -33.42 6.09
CA ASP A 302 -28.72 -34.06 7.05
C ASP A 302 -29.10 -35.49 6.64
N ASP A 303 -29.41 -35.71 5.36
CA ASP A 303 -29.73 -37.04 4.82
C ASP A 303 -28.52 -37.99 4.89
N LEU A 304 -27.30 -37.48 4.65
CA LEU A 304 -26.06 -38.24 4.81
C LEU A 304 -25.82 -38.62 6.28
N GLU A 305 -26.02 -37.71 7.24
CA GLU A 305 -25.90 -38.01 8.67
C GLU A 305 -26.93 -39.08 9.10
N HIS A 306 -28.18 -38.97 8.65
CA HIS A 306 -29.20 -40.03 8.91
C HIS A 306 -28.81 -41.38 8.33
N LEU A 307 -28.17 -41.42 7.14
CA LEU A 307 -27.68 -42.69 6.56
C LEU A 307 -26.49 -43.26 7.34
N LEU A 308 -25.65 -42.41 7.92
CA LEU A 308 -24.52 -42.80 8.73
C LEU A 308 -24.97 -43.34 10.09
N ASP A 309 -26.07 -42.82 10.66
CA ASP A 309 -26.66 -43.29 11.92
C ASP A 309 -27.24 -44.73 11.79
N GLU A 310 -27.57 -45.19 10.59
CA GLU A 310 -27.96 -46.55 10.31
C GLU A 310 -26.78 -47.56 10.30
N LEU A 311 -25.54 -47.07 10.34
CA LEU A 311 -24.31 -47.87 10.46
C LEU A 311 -23.94 -48.14 11.93
N THR A 312 -23.04 -49.08 12.14
CA THR A 312 -22.46 -49.20 13.49
C THR A 312 -21.57 -47.98 13.81
N PRO A 313 -21.46 -47.56 15.08
CA PRO A 313 -20.69 -46.38 15.45
C PRO A 313 -19.26 -46.37 14.91
N ARG A 314 -18.62 -47.55 14.86
CA ARG A 314 -17.25 -47.67 14.31
C ARG A 314 -17.20 -47.48 12.77
N GLU A 315 -18.22 -47.97 12.04
CA GLU A 315 -18.33 -47.82 10.61
C GLU A 315 -18.61 -46.36 10.25
N ALA A 316 -19.51 -45.69 10.96
CA ALA A 316 -19.84 -44.30 10.79
C ALA A 316 -18.61 -43.38 11.01
N THR A 317 -17.87 -43.58 12.11
CA THR A 317 -16.65 -42.82 12.42
C THR A 317 -15.60 -42.96 11.31
N VAL A 318 -15.37 -44.20 10.80
CA VAL A 318 -14.43 -44.44 9.72
C VAL A 318 -14.85 -43.68 8.46
N ILE A 319 -16.15 -43.68 8.10
CA ILE A 319 -16.63 -42.95 6.91
C ILE A 319 -16.54 -41.44 7.12
N ARG A 320 -16.95 -40.87 8.28
CA ARG A 320 -16.82 -39.44 8.57
C ARG A 320 -15.39 -38.95 8.46
N CYS A 321 -14.46 -39.65 9.12
CA CYS A 321 -13.03 -39.27 9.05
C CYS A 321 -12.44 -39.46 7.64
N ARG A 322 -12.85 -40.51 6.91
CA ARG A 322 -12.32 -40.80 5.57
C ARG A 322 -12.68 -39.76 4.55
N PHE A 323 -13.93 -39.28 4.57
CA PHE A 323 -14.46 -38.31 3.62
C PHE A 323 -14.48 -36.89 4.18
N GLY A 324 -14.08 -36.67 5.42
CA GLY A 324 -14.01 -35.35 6.05
C GLY A 324 -15.39 -34.72 6.28
N LEU A 325 -16.40 -35.51 6.64
CA LEU A 325 -17.77 -35.02 6.77
C LEU A 325 -17.99 -34.12 8.02
N GLU A 326 -17.08 -34.17 9.01
CA GLU A 326 -17.14 -33.33 10.22
C GLU A 326 -16.22 -32.10 10.07
N ASP A 327 -14.98 -32.31 9.58
CA ASP A 327 -13.90 -31.31 9.63
C ASP A 327 -13.51 -30.79 8.24
N ASP A 328 -14.24 -31.10 7.18
CA ASP A 328 -13.91 -30.85 5.77
C ASP A 328 -12.49 -31.32 5.35
N THR A 329 -11.86 -32.17 6.17
CA THR A 329 -10.50 -32.67 5.96
C THR A 329 -10.46 -34.19 5.81
N PRO A 330 -10.36 -34.76 4.60
CA PRO A 330 -10.31 -36.20 4.40
C PRO A 330 -9.01 -36.79 4.98
N ARG A 331 -9.14 -37.84 5.81
CA ARG A 331 -8.01 -38.53 6.44
C ARG A 331 -7.62 -39.79 5.67
N THR A 332 -6.35 -40.17 5.75
CA THR A 332 -5.85 -41.43 5.19
C THR A 332 -6.19 -42.62 6.11
N LEU A 333 -6.27 -43.83 5.49
CA LEU A 333 -6.54 -45.06 6.28
C LEU A 333 -5.50 -45.33 7.37
N ALA A 334 -4.26 -44.84 7.21
CA ALA A 334 -3.22 -44.97 8.22
C ALA A 334 -3.51 -44.07 9.43
N GLN A 335 -3.85 -42.82 9.21
CA GLN A 335 -4.21 -41.85 10.23
C GLN A 335 -5.45 -42.30 11.05
N ILE A 336 -6.50 -42.73 10.31
CA ILE A 336 -7.70 -43.29 10.98
C ILE A 336 -7.36 -44.52 11.81
N GLY A 337 -6.41 -45.35 11.34
CA GLY A 337 -5.91 -46.50 12.07
C GLY A 337 -5.20 -46.10 13.37
N GLU A 338 -4.38 -45.08 13.34
CA GLU A 338 -3.74 -44.51 14.53
C GLU A 338 -4.75 -43.96 15.53
N ASP A 339 -5.72 -43.16 15.06
CA ASP A 339 -6.78 -42.56 15.90
C ASP A 339 -7.67 -43.62 16.59
N MET A 340 -7.96 -44.72 15.91
CA MET A 340 -8.84 -45.78 16.40
C MET A 340 -8.08 -46.98 17.02
N ASN A 341 -6.74 -46.93 17.07
CA ASN A 341 -5.89 -48.06 17.50
C ASN A 341 -6.14 -49.34 16.69
N LEU A 342 -6.26 -49.23 15.37
CA LEU A 342 -6.51 -50.33 14.43
C LEU A 342 -5.41 -50.38 13.35
N SER A 343 -5.18 -51.57 12.80
CA SER A 343 -4.30 -51.66 11.62
C SER A 343 -4.96 -51.04 10.37
N ARG A 344 -4.16 -50.45 9.48
CA ARG A 344 -4.61 -49.89 8.20
C ARG A 344 -5.54 -50.84 7.41
N GLU A 345 -5.19 -52.13 7.37
CA GLU A 345 -5.99 -53.12 6.67
C GLU A 345 -7.35 -53.38 7.39
N ARG A 346 -7.38 -53.29 8.69
CA ARG A 346 -8.64 -53.40 9.44
C ARG A 346 -9.58 -52.21 9.16
N VAL A 347 -9.04 -51.01 9.10
CA VAL A 347 -9.81 -49.82 8.72
C VAL A 347 -10.35 -49.96 7.28
N ARG A 348 -9.55 -50.47 6.34
CA ARG A 348 -9.98 -50.72 4.95
C ARG A 348 -11.14 -51.74 4.89
N GLN A 349 -11.09 -52.79 5.74
CA GLN A 349 -12.19 -53.78 5.84
C GLN A 349 -13.46 -53.15 6.37
N ILE A 350 -13.36 -52.26 7.37
CA ILE A 350 -14.51 -51.54 7.94
C ILE A 350 -15.11 -50.59 6.89
N GLU A 351 -14.28 -49.79 6.21
CA GLU A 351 -14.67 -48.90 5.11
C GLU A 351 -15.44 -49.69 4.02
N THR A 352 -14.85 -50.81 3.55
CA THR A 352 -15.49 -51.63 2.49
C THR A 352 -16.85 -52.16 2.91
N ARG A 353 -16.98 -52.59 4.17
CA ARG A 353 -18.27 -53.10 4.75
C ARG A 353 -19.29 -51.97 4.86
N ALA A 354 -18.86 -50.80 5.34
CA ALA A 354 -19.73 -49.65 5.47
C ALA A 354 -20.27 -49.19 4.09
N LEU A 355 -19.39 -49.08 3.11
CA LEU A 355 -19.77 -48.71 1.73
C LEU A 355 -20.70 -49.76 1.08
N LEU A 356 -20.50 -51.05 1.33
CA LEU A 356 -21.43 -52.11 0.87
C LEU A 356 -22.83 -51.99 1.49
N LYS A 357 -22.91 -51.62 2.79
CA LYS A 357 -24.19 -51.35 3.44
C LYS A 357 -24.91 -50.15 2.87
N LEU A 358 -24.15 -49.05 2.60
CA LEU A 358 -24.70 -47.82 2.01
C LEU A 358 -25.13 -48.00 0.56
N ARG A 359 -24.55 -48.94 -0.21
CA ARG A 359 -24.93 -49.27 -1.59
C ARG A 359 -26.26 -50.00 -1.70
N GLN A 360 -26.90 -50.43 -0.62
CA GLN A 360 -28.18 -51.10 -0.71
C GLN A 360 -29.25 -50.22 -1.40
N PRO A 361 -30.13 -50.76 -2.24
CA PRO A 361 -31.08 -49.99 -3.06
C PRO A 361 -31.95 -49.01 -2.26
N GLN A 362 -32.36 -49.43 -1.04
CA GLN A 362 -33.21 -48.63 -0.17
C GLN A 362 -32.51 -47.36 0.36
N ARG A 363 -31.19 -47.42 0.58
CA ARG A 363 -30.38 -46.31 1.04
C ARG A 363 -29.93 -45.44 -0.12
N ARG A 364 -29.56 -46.03 -1.23
CA ARG A 364 -29.17 -45.33 -2.45
C ARG A 364 -30.27 -44.43 -2.99
N SER A 365 -31.55 -44.84 -2.89
CA SER A 365 -32.69 -44.05 -3.37
C SER A 365 -32.81 -42.69 -2.64
N LYS A 366 -32.45 -42.59 -1.34
CA LYS A 366 -32.52 -41.35 -0.61
C LYS A 366 -31.57 -40.26 -1.10
N VAL A 367 -30.42 -40.63 -1.69
CA VAL A 367 -29.38 -39.69 -2.13
C VAL A 367 -29.35 -39.53 -3.65
N ARG A 368 -30.16 -40.30 -4.39
CA ARG A 368 -30.14 -40.33 -5.82
C ARG A 368 -30.53 -38.98 -6.46
N ASP A 369 -31.52 -38.32 -5.88
CA ASP A 369 -32.08 -37.09 -6.42
C ASP A 369 -31.06 -35.93 -6.34
N TYR A 370 -30.20 -35.91 -5.29
CA TYR A 370 -29.12 -34.93 -5.14
C TYR A 370 -28.00 -35.10 -6.19
N ILE A 371 -27.70 -36.34 -6.61
CA ILE A 371 -26.69 -36.57 -7.68
C ILE A 371 -27.14 -35.96 -8.99
N GLN A 372 -28.44 -36.04 -9.30
CA GLN A 372 -29.00 -35.46 -10.52
C GLN A 372 -28.99 -33.91 -10.49
N SER A 373 -29.16 -33.32 -9.30
CA SER A 373 -29.12 -31.86 -9.13
C SER A 373 -27.69 -31.28 -9.12
N LEU A 374 -26.67 -32.09 -8.85
CA LEU A 374 -25.26 -31.69 -8.88
C LEU A 374 -24.63 -31.81 -10.28
N ASP A 375 -25.24 -32.63 -11.17
CA ASP A 375 -24.76 -32.82 -12.54
C ASP A 375 -25.47 -31.88 -13.56
N SER A 376 -26.39 -31.04 -13.10
CA SER A 376 -27.11 -30.03 -13.90
C SER A 376 -26.60 -28.62 -13.59
#